data_eebfccc15e3ccfba4e1cb4b0934acb12
#
_entry.id   eebfccc15e3ccfba4e1cb4b0934acb12
#
_cell.length_a   1.000
_cell.length_b   1.000
_cell.length_c   1.000
_cell.angle_alpha   90.00
_cell.angle_beta   90.00
_cell.angle_gamma   90.00
#
_symmetry.space_group_name_H-M   'P 1'
#
loop_
_entity.id
_entity.type
_entity.pdbx_description
1 polymer ?
#
loop_
_entity_poly.entity_id
_entity_poly.type
_entity_poly.pdbx_seq_one_letter_code
_entity_poly.pdbx_strand_id
1 'polypeptide(L)'
;MPLALSIEPTTTCNLGCPECPSGLKKFTRKTGNLSLDLHKKIIDENSSNLMYINYYFQGEPYINPNLFKMVQYATSKKIYSSTSTNGHFLNDKNCRKTIESGLKNLIISLDGNSQETYESYRKKGNFKRVIEGTKNIVQWKKKLKSKYPHIILQFLIVRENEHLVNEMKQLCNDLELDEFRIKTAQFYDFKNGNPLMPKNEKYSRYKKNKHGQYILKNKLNNS
;
A
#
# COMPACT_ATOMS: atom_id res chain seq x y z
N MET A 1 20.16 13.64 -11.28
CA MET A 1 19.92 12.51 -10.35
C MET A 1 18.54 12.66 -9.74
N PRO A 2 17.80 11.56 -9.48
CA PRO A 2 16.44 11.62 -8.97
C PRO A 2 16.40 12.08 -7.51
N LEU A 3 15.38 12.89 -7.15
CA LEU A 3 15.07 13.26 -5.77
C LEU A 3 14.25 12.18 -5.05
N ALA A 4 13.52 11.36 -5.81
CA ALA A 4 12.69 10.28 -5.28
C ALA A 4 12.78 9.04 -6.16
N LEU A 5 12.73 7.86 -5.53
CA LEU A 5 12.69 6.56 -6.20
C LEU A 5 11.50 5.74 -5.70
N SER A 6 10.94 4.92 -6.58
CA SER A 6 10.04 3.84 -6.23
C SER A 6 10.69 2.51 -6.55
N ILE A 7 10.83 1.65 -5.56
CA ILE A 7 11.49 0.35 -5.66
C ILE A 7 10.51 -0.72 -5.19
N GLU A 8 10.37 -1.79 -5.97
CA GLU A 8 9.62 -2.97 -5.56
C GLU A 8 10.55 -3.94 -4.80
N PRO A 9 10.35 -4.15 -3.50
CA PRO A 9 11.13 -5.14 -2.77
C PRO A 9 10.88 -6.57 -3.27
N THR A 10 9.65 -6.83 -3.73
CA THR A 10 9.23 -8.12 -4.29
C THR A 10 8.05 -7.95 -5.23
N THR A 11 7.90 -8.85 -6.18
CA THR A 11 6.70 -8.96 -7.01
C THR A 11 5.67 -9.95 -6.44
N THR A 12 6.04 -10.72 -5.41
CA THR A 12 5.19 -11.73 -4.78
C THR A 12 4.17 -11.09 -3.85
N CYS A 13 2.93 -11.60 -3.87
CA CYS A 13 1.86 -11.23 -2.95
C CYS A 13 1.08 -12.46 -2.51
N ASN A 14 0.61 -12.47 -1.27
CA ASN A 14 -0.26 -13.52 -0.71
C ASN A 14 -1.75 -13.34 -1.07
N LEU A 15 -2.14 -12.17 -1.60
CA LEU A 15 -3.52 -11.86 -1.98
C LEU A 15 -3.77 -12.07 -3.47
N GLY A 16 -5.07 -12.12 -3.84
CA GLY A 16 -5.55 -12.32 -5.21
C GLY A 16 -6.42 -11.15 -5.70
N CYS A 17 -6.06 -9.90 -5.40
CA CYS A 17 -6.87 -8.72 -5.78
C CYS A 17 -7.09 -8.65 -7.30
N PRO A 18 -8.35 -8.40 -7.77
CA PRO A 18 -8.74 -8.59 -9.18
C PRO A 18 -8.14 -7.57 -10.16
N GLU A 19 -7.74 -6.40 -9.69
CA GLU A 19 -7.14 -5.34 -10.54
C GLU A 19 -5.65 -5.14 -10.22
N CYS A 20 -4.98 -6.18 -9.72
CA CYS A 20 -3.57 -6.09 -9.34
C CYS A 20 -2.74 -7.15 -10.07
N PRO A 21 -1.70 -6.79 -10.84
CA PRO A 21 -0.83 -7.74 -11.53
C PRO A 21 -0.24 -8.81 -10.62
N SER A 22 0.14 -8.44 -9.39
CA SER A 22 0.64 -9.39 -8.38
C SER A 22 -0.45 -10.37 -7.93
N GLY A 23 -1.67 -9.87 -7.70
CA GLY A 23 -2.82 -10.69 -7.31
C GLY A 23 -3.25 -11.65 -8.41
N LEU A 24 -3.25 -11.19 -9.65
CA LEU A 24 -3.59 -11.96 -10.84
C LEU A 24 -2.44 -12.86 -11.33
N LYS A 25 -1.23 -12.68 -10.79
CA LYS A 25 0.01 -13.33 -11.28
C LYS A 25 0.29 -13.07 -12.78
N LYS A 26 -0.08 -11.89 -13.25
CA LYS A 26 0.05 -11.46 -14.66
C LYS A 26 1.18 -10.46 -14.83
N PHE A 27 2.41 -10.94 -14.75
CA PHE A 27 3.59 -10.13 -15.06
C PHE A 27 4.15 -10.48 -16.44
N THR A 28 4.54 -9.46 -17.19
CA THR A 28 5.27 -9.58 -18.48
C THR A 28 6.79 -9.53 -18.31
N ARG A 29 7.27 -9.43 -17.07
CA ARG A 29 8.68 -9.35 -16.68
C ARG A 29 9.04 -10.43 -15.67
N LYS A 30 10.32 -10.66 -15.44
CA LYS A 30 10.80 -11.58 -14.41
C LYS A 30 10.28 -11.15 -13.04
N THR A 31 9.87 -12.13 -12.25
CA THR A 31 9.37 -11.96 -10.88
C THR A 31 10.42 -12.41 -9.88
N GLY A 32 10.40 -11.88 -8.66
CA GLY A 32 11.33 -12.26 -7.60
C GLY A 32 11.47 -11.19 -6.52
N ASN A 33 12.54 -11.33 -5.76
CA ASN A 33 12.90 -10.41 -4.69
C ASN A 33 14.10 -9.55 -5.11
N LEU A 34 14.07 -8.28 -4.75
CA LEU A 34 15.24 -7.41 -4.83
C LEU A 34 16.28 -7.90 -3.81
N SER A 35 17.53 -8.06 -4.24
CA SER A 35 18.64 -8.37 -3.34
C SER A 35 19.07 -7.14 -2.54
N LEU A 36 19.63 -7.38 -1.34
CA LEU A 36 20.12 -6.29 -0.51
C LEU A 36 21.33 -5.57 -1.16
N ASP A 37 22.16 -6.30 -1.86
CA ASP A 37 23.37 -5.73 -2.51
C ASP A 37 23.00 -4.81 -3.68
N LEU A 38 22.05 -5.23 -4.53
CA LEU A 38 21.55 -4.37 -5.60
C LEU A 38 20.86 -3.12 -5.01
N HIS A 39 20.07 -3.29 -3.94
CA HIS A 39 19.45 -2.16 -3.25
C HIS A 39 20.51 -1.16 -2.75
N LYS A 40 21.56 -1.64 -2.06
CA LYS A 40 22.65 -0.78 -1.56
C LYS A 40 23.32 -0.03 -2.70
N LYS A 41 23.65 -0.73 -3.80
CA LYS A 41 24.23 -0.11 -4.99
C LYS A 41 23.36 1.03 -5.53
N ILE A 42 22.04 0.81 -5.68
CA ILE A 42 21.10 1.85 -6.12
C ILE A 42 21.11 3.05 -5.16
N ILE A 43 21.09 2.80 -3.85
CA ILE A 43 21.14 3.88 -2.86
C ILE A 43 22.44 4.66 -2.94
N ASP A 44 23.59 3.97 -2.96
CA ASP A 44 24.91 4.63 -2.97
C ASP A 44 25.13 5.49 -4.21
N GLU A 45 24.71 5.01 -5.40
CA GLU A 45 24.81 5.75 -6.66
C GLU A 45 23.92 7.02 -6.68
N ASN A 46 22.89 7.10 -5.84
CA ASN A 46 21.92 8.21 -5.85
C ASN A 46 21.90 9.02 -4.54
N SER A 47 22.64 8.62 -3.51
CA SER A 47 22.52 9.14 -2.14
C SER A 47 22.80 10.64 -2.00
N SER A 48 23.53 11.26 -2.92
CA SER A 48 23.82 12.70 -2.89
C SER A 48 22.56 13.57 -3.05
N ASN A 49 21.54 13.09 -3.78
CA ASN A 49 20.35 13.86 -4.11
C ASN A 49 19.05 13.15 -3.71
N LEU A 50 19.10 11.85 -3.41
CA LEU A 50 17.91 11.07 -3.09
C LEU A 50 17.38 11.42 -1.72
N MET A 51 16.20 12.04 -1.66
CA MET A 51 15.55 12.46 -0.43
C MET A 51 14.44 11.49 0.02
N TYR A 52 13.82 10.78 -0.93
CA TYR A 52 12.64 9.97 -0.67
C TYR A 52 12.67 8.65 -1.42
N ILE A 53 12.22 7.57 -0.76
CA ILE A 53 12.10 6.25 -1.37
C ILE A 53 10.77 5.58 -0.98
N ASN A 54 10.06 5.09 -1.99
CA ASN A 54 8.92 4.20 -1.83
C ASN A 54 9.34 2.75 -1.99
N TYR A 55 9.09 1.93 -0.97
CA TYR A 55 9.29 0.48 -1.03
C TYR A 55 7.99 -0.24 -1.37
N TYR A 56 7.28 0.21 -2.39
CA TYR A 56 6.12 -0.49 -2.93
C TYR A 56 5.76 0.03 -4.32
N PHE A 57 5.26 -0.85 -5.16
CA PHE A 57 4.49 -0.59 -6.37
C PHE A 57 3.63 -1.82 -6.64
N GLN A 58 4.25 -2.98 -6.80
CA GLN A 58 3.61 -4.29 -6.88
C GLN A 58 4.15 -5.19 -5.75
N GLY A 59 3.45 -6.32 -5.48
CA GLY A 59 3.84 -7.26 -4.44
C GLY A 59 3.47 -6.82 -3.02
N GLU A 60 3.80 -7.68 -2.07
CA GLU A 60 3.70 -7.40 -0.64
C GLU A 60 5.11 -7.26 -0.05
N PRO A 61 5.56 -6.04 0.28
CA PRO A 61 6.94 -5.77 0.67
C PRO A 61 7.46 -6.64 1.82
N TYR A 62 6.60 -6.97 2.79
CA TYR A 62 6.97 -7.78 3.95
C TYR A 62 7.31 -9.24 3.62
N ILE A 63 7.07 -9.69 2.40
CA ILE A 63 7.51 -11.01 1.93
C ILE A 63 9.02 -11.01 1.63
N ASN A 64 9.60 -9.87 1.28
CA ASN A 64 11.06 -9.82 1.09
C ASN A 64 11.78 -9.89 2.45
N PRO A 65 12.60 -10.91 2.71
CA PRO A 65 13.29 -11.08 4.00
C PRO A 65 14.29 -9.96 4.31
N ASN A 66 14.69 -9.18 3.30
CA ASN A 66 15.64 -8.08 3.43
C ASN A 66 14.97 -6.71 3.58
N LEU A 67 13.64 -6.60 3.56
CA LEU A 67 12.93 -5.31 3.62
C LEU A 67 13.47 -4.39 4.73
N PHE A 68 13.54 -4.90 5.96
CA PHE A 68 13.96 -4.09 7.10
C PHE A 68 15.42 -3.63 7.00
N LYS A 69 16.30 -4.47 6.44
CA LYS A 69 17.70 -4.10 6.18
C LYS A 69 17.81 -3.03 5.10
N MET A 70 16.96 -3.09 4.08
CA MET A 70 16.88 -2.07 3.03
C MET A 70 16.43 -0.72 3.60
N VAL A 71 15.37 -0.73 4.43
CA VAL A 71 14.88 0.48 5.10
C VAL A 71 15.94 1.05 6.05
N GLN A 72 16.60 0.21 6.87
CA GLN A 72 17.69 0.65 7.74
C GLN A 72 18.85 1.29 6.97
N TYR A 73 19.20 0.72 5.82
CA TYR A 73 20.26 1.27 4.97
C TYR A 73 19.88 2.65 4.42
N ALA A 74 18.67 2.81 3.91
CA ALA A 74 18.17 4.13 3.46
C ALA A 74 18.12 5.13 4.63
N THR A 75 17.67 4.70 5.81
CA THR A 75 17.64 5.53 7.03
C THR A 75 19.04 6.00 7.43
N SER A 76 20.06 5.14 7.32
CA SER A 76 21.47 5.51 7.63
C SER A 76 22.02 6.57 6.68
N LYS A 77 21.47 6.65 5.46
CA LYS A 77 21.77 7.70 4.46
C LYS A 77 20.85 8.92 4.58
N LYS A 78 20.03 9.03 5.65
CA LYS A 78 19.07 10.11 5.90
C LYS A 78 17.96 10.22 4.82
N ILE A 79 17.69 9.15 4.08
CA ILE A 79 16.64 9.10 3.07
C ILE A 79 15.30 8.79 3.76
N TYR A 80 14.28 9.60 3.46
CA TYR A 80 12.92 9.37 3.95
C TYR A 80 12.30 8.16 3.25
N SER A 81 11.78 7.19 4.00
CA SER A 81 11.27 5.95 3.45
C SER A 81 9.80 5.72 3.76
N SER A 82 9.08 5.18 2.79
CA SER A 82 7.67 4.79 2.89
C SER A 82 7.48 3.37 2.35
N THR A 83 6.52 2.63 2.92
CA THR A 83 6.06 1.36 2.35
C THR A 83 4.56 1.21 2.51
N SER A 84 3.97 0.31 1.69
CA SER A 84 2.57 -0.09 1.81
C SER A 84 2.49 -1.58 2.04
N THR A 85 1.56 -2.02 2.90
CA THR A 85 1.33 -3.43 3.20
C THR A 85 -0.15 -3.76 3.17
N ASN A 86 -0.47 -4.99 2.88
CA ASN A 86 -1.81 -5.54 3.06
C ASN A 86 -2.10 -5.96 4.51
N GLY A 87 -1.16 -5.75 5.44
CA GLY A 87 -1.31 -5.95 6.87
C GLY A 87 -1.16 -7.39 7.39
N HIS A 88 -1.09 -8.40 6.51
CA HIS A 88 -1.06 -9.81 6.93
C HIS A 88 0.24 -10.24 7.63
N PHE A 89 1.31 -9.49 7.47
CA PHE A 89 2.62 -9.80 8.01
C PHE A 89 3.01 -8.91 9.21
N LEU A 90 2.07 -8.15 9.76
CA LEU A 90 2.26 -7.30 10.95
C LEU A 90 2.16 -8.12 12.24
N ASN A 91 2.93 -9.21 12.33
CA ASN A 91 3.13 -9.94 13.58
C ASN A 91 4.10 -9.17 14.51
N ASP A 92 4.19 -9.60 15.75
CA ASP A 92 4.98 -8.97 16.82
C ASP A 92 6.43 -8.67 16.38
N LYS A 93 7.12 -9.67 15.84
CA LYS A 93 8.50 -9.56 15.36
C LYS A 93 8.66 -8.53 14.22
N ASN A 94 7.75 -8.52 13.26
CA ASN A 94 7.82 -7.62 12.12
C ASN A 94 7.43 -6.19 12.50
N CYS A 95 6.45 -6.01 13.39
CA CYS A 95 6.09 -4.69 13.92
C CYS A 95 7.27 -4.03 14.62
N ARG A 96 7.94 -4.75 15.53
CA ARG A 96 9.14 -4.27 16.18
C ARG A 96 10.23 -3.88 15.17
N LYS A 97 10.55 -4.76 14.21
CA LYS A 97 11.54 -4.49 13.15
C LYS A 97 11.17 -3.30 12.27
N THR A 98 9.87 -3.11 11.98
CA THR A 98 9.38 -1.96 11.20
C THR A 98 9.78 -0.66 11.89
N ILE A 99 9.56 -0.56 13.19
CA ILE A 99 9.89 0.66 13.94
C ILE A 99 11.40 0.82 14.06
N GLU A 100 12.11 -0.24 14.45
CA GLU A 100 13.57 -0.24 14.61
C GLU A 100 14.33 0.03 13.29
N SER A 101 13.70 -0.24 12.13
CA SER A 101 14.30 0.06 10.83
C SER A 101 14.36 1.56 10.51
N GLY A 102 13.59 2.38 11.24
CA GLY A 102 13.50 3.81 10.99
C GLY A 102 12.55 4.20 9.85
N LEU A 103 11.67 3.28 9.43
CA LEU A 103 10.62 3.56 8.44
C LEU A 103 9.83 4.81 8.84
N LYS A 104 9.60 5.72 7.88
CA LYS A 104 8.92 7.00 8.16
C LYS A 104 7.42 6.94 7.94
N ASN A 105 6.96 6.27 6.88
CA ASN A 105 5.53 6.07 6.60
C ASN A 105 5.21 4.60 6.39
N LEU A 106 4.14 4.15 7.01
CA LEU A 106 3.55 2.84 6.80
C LEU A 106 2.10 3.00 6.35
N ILE A 107 1.81 2.58 5.12
CA ILE A 107 0.45 2.55 4.59
C ILE A 107 -0.11 1.13 4.79
N ILE A 108 -1.22 1.02 5.51
CA ILE A 108 -1.97 -0.22 5.69
C ILE A 108 -3.19 -0.18 4.78
N SER A 109 -3.26 -1.10 3.83
CA SER A 109 -4.36 -1.20 2.87
C SER A 109 -5.50 -2.05 3.45
N LEU A 110 -6.60 -1.40 3.85
CA LEU A 110 -7.76 -2.03 4.47
C LEU A 110 -9.04 -1.55 3.79
N ASP A 111 -9.68 -2.40 2.98
CA ASP A 111 -10.74 -2.01 2.06
C ASP A 111 -12.12 -2.53 2.48
N GLY A 112 -12.36 -2.65 3.78
CA GLY A 112 -13.65 -3.05 4.35
C GLY A 112 -13.62 -3.08 5.87
N ASN A 113 -14.80 -3.12 6.50
CA ASN A 113 -14.99 -3.16 7.96
C ASN A 113 -15.46 -4.54 8.48
N SER A 114 -15.61 -5.52 7.59
CA SER A 114 -15.96 -6.90 7.87
C SER A 114 -15.15 -7.85 6.95
N GLN A 115 -15.15 -9.16 7.27
CA GLN A 115 -14.51 -10.15 6.39
C GLN A 115 -15.13 -10.12 4.99
N GLU A 116 -16.45 -10.03 4.90
CA GLU A 116 -17.16 -10.01 3.63
C GLU A 116 -16.79 -8.81 2.77
N THR A 117 -16.92 -7.60 3.31
CA THR A 117 -16.62 -6.35 2.58
C THR A 117 -15.14 -6.23 2.26
N TYR A 118 -14.25 -6.68 3.14
CA TYR A 118 -12.81 -6.68 2.89
C TYR A 118 -12.43 -7.65 1.78
N GLU A 119 -12.94 -8.90 1.81
CA GLU A 119 -12.60 -9.93 0.82
C GLU A 119 -13.33 -9.71 -0.52
N SER A 120 -14.33 -8.83 -0.59
CA SER A 120 -14.96 -8.47 -1.86
C SER A 120 -13.91 -8.01 -2.89
N TYR A 121 -12.90 -7.26 -2.46
CA TYR A 121 -11.77 -6.83 -3.29
C TYR A 121 -10.45 -7.53 -2.92
N ARG A 122 -10.12 -7.66 -1.63
CA ARG A 122 -8.87 -8.26 -1.14
C ARG A 122 -8.97 -9.79 -1.09
N LYS A 123 -9.18 -10.42 -2.26
CA LYS A 123 -9.36 -11.88 -2.37
C LYS A 123 -8.26 -12.64 -1.64
N LYS A 124 -8.65 -13.70 -0.91
CA LYS A 124 -7.79 -14.50 -0.01
C LYS A 124 -7.27 -13.73 1.21
N GLY A 125 -7.83 -12.56 1.48
CA GLY A 125 -7.47 -11.78 2.65
C GLY A 125 -8.22 -12.23 3.91
N ASN A 126 -7.60 -12.02 5.07
CA ASN A 126 -8.18 -12.28 6.38
C ASN A 126 -8.30 -10.96 7.13
N PHE A 127 -9.51 -10.44 7.26
CA PHE A 127 -9.81 -9.15 7.91
C PHE A 127 -9.33 -9.12 9.35
N LYS A 128 -9.64 -10.16 10.15
CA LYS A 128 -9.25 -10.25 11.56
C LYS A 128 -7.73 -10.13 11.71
N ARG A 129 -6.97 -10.85 10.87
CA ARG A 129 -5.50 -10.81 10.90
C ARG A 129 -4.95 -9.41 10.60
N VAL A 130 -5.57 -8.66 9.69
CA VAL A 130 -5.16 -7.29 9.38
C VAL A 130 -5.45 -6.35 10.55
N ILE A 131 -6.62 -6.47 11.18
CA ILE A 131 -6.97 -5.68 12.37
C ILE A 131 -6.01 -5.97 13.53
N GLU A 132 -5.73 -7.24 13.82
CA GLU A 132 -4.77 -7.64 14.85
C GLU A 132 -3.35 -7.10 14.55
N GLY A 133 -2.90 -7.22 13.30
CA GLY A 133 -1.63 -6.67 12.86
C GLY A 133 -1.55 -5.15 12.98
N THR A 134 -2.65 -4.46 12.67
CA THR A 134 -2.75 -3.00 12.81
C THR A 134 -2.68 -2.58 14.28
N LYS A 135 -3.38 -3.25 15.17
CA LYS A 135 -3.26 -3.02 16.62
C LYS A 135 -1.85 -3.28 17.12
N ASN A 136 -1.21 -4.32 16.64
CA ASN A 136 0.17 -4.69 16.98
C ASN A 136 1.18 -3.58 16.66
N ILE A 137 1.14 -3.03 15.45
CA ILE A 137 2.09 -1.97 15.06
C ILE A 137 1.89 -0.70 15.89
N VAL A 138 0.65 -0.35 16.23
CA VAL A 138 0.34 0.78 17.11
C VAL A 138 0.88 0.54 18.53
N GLN A 139 0.67 -0.65 19.08
CA GLN A 139 1.21 -1.03 20.40
C GLN A 139 2.74 -0.96 20.44
N TRP A 140 3.40 -1.47 19.41
CA TRP A 140 4.87 -1.41 19.33
C TRP A 140 5.38 0.02 19.19
N LYS A 141 4.71 0.88 18.41
CA LYS A 141 5.03 2.31 18.30
C LYS A 141 4.95 2.99 19.67
N LYS A 142 3.91 2.72 20.46
CA LYS A 142 3.74 3.23 21.82
C LYS A 142 4.83 2.68 22.76
N LYS A 143 5.04 1.34 22.77
CA LYS A 143 6.01 0.66 23.62
C LYS A 143 7.44 1.18 23.45
N LEU A 144 7.84 1.46 22.20
CA LEU A 144 9.15 2.02 21.86
C LEU A 144 9.18 3.54 21.91
N LYS A 145 8.08 4.21 22.30
CA LYS A 145 7.93 5.67 22.33
C LYS A 145 8.40 6.32 21.02
N SER A 146 8.15 5.66 19.90
CA SER A 146 8.60 6.09 18.59
C SER A 146 7.65 7.08 17.96
N LYS A 147 8.20 8.19 17.39
CA LYS A 147 7.42 9.11 16.55
C LYS A 147 7.05 8.48 15.21
N TYR A 148 7.80 7.51 14.73
CA TYR A 148 7.64 6.88 13.43
C TYR A 148 7.40 5.37 13.54
N PRO A 149 6.79 4.76 12.51
CA PRO A 149 6.25 5.37 11.31
C PRO A 149 4.98 6.18 11.55
N HIS A 150 4.69 7.16 10.67
CA HIS A 150 3.36 7.71 10.50
C HIS A 150 2.51 6.63 9.84
N ILE A 151 1.43 6.19 10.50
CA ILE A 151 0.63 5.03 10.09
C ILE A 151 -0.64 5.52 9.42
N ILE A 152 -0.81 5.13 8.16
CA ILE A 152 -1.90 5.57 7.30
C ILE A 152 -2.82 4.39 7.02
N LEU A 153 -4.10 4.49 7.35
CA LEU A 153 -5.12 3.61 6.82
C LEU A 153 -5.50 4.06 5.43
N GLN A 154 -5.15 3.28 4.41
CA GLN A 154 -5.56 3.54 3.04
C GLN A 154 -6.76 2.69 2.67
N PHE A 155 -7.84 3.35 2.29
CA PHE A 155 -9.10 2.76 1.87
C PHE A 155 -9.27 2.93 0.37
N LEU A 156 -9.12 1.83 -0.40
CA LEU A 156 -9.39 1.80 -1.83
C LEU A 156 -10.89 1.65 -2.07
N ILE A 157 -11.49 2.67 -2.67
CA ILE A 157 -12.93 2.65 -2.93
C ILE A 157 -13.23 1.91 -4.22
N VAL A 158 -14.09 0.90 -4.08
CA VAL A 158 -14.76 0.16 -5.16
C VAL A 158 -16.27 0.16 -4.91
N ARG A 159 -17.05 -0.36 -5.86
CA ARG A 159 -18.53 -0.36 -5.79
C ARG A 159 -19.08 -0.99 -4.51
N GLU A 160 -18.48 -2.11 -4.10
CA GLU A 160 -18.95 -2.91 -2.97
C GLU A 160 -18.72 -2.25 -1.61
N ASN A 161 -17.80 -1.28 -1.53
CA ASN A 161 -17.42 -0.64 -0.26
C ASN A 161 -17.59 0.88 -0.25
N GLU A 162 -18.07 1.51 -1.34
CA GLU A 162 -18.17 2.97 -1.42
C GLU A 162 -19.07 3.62 -0.34
N HIS A 163 -19.98 2.84 0.23
CA HIS A 163 -20.88 3.27 1.31
C HIS A 163 -20.19 3.29 2.69
N LEU A 164 -19.02 2.67 2.84
CA LEU A 164 -18.33 2.48 4.12
C LEU A 164 -17.34 3.59 4.49
N VAL A 165 -17.29 4.69 3.75
CA VAL A 165 -16.26 5.74 3.95
C VAL A 165 -16.24 6.28 5.37
N ASN A 166 -17.43 6.55 5.97
CA ASN A 166 -17.52 7.10 7.31
C ASN A 166 -17.13 6.06 8.37
N GLU A 167 -17.58 4.82 8.22
CA GLU A 167 -17.26 3.71 9.11
C GLU A 167 -15.76 3.40 9.08
N MET A 168 -15.13 3.45 7.90
CA MET A 168 -13.69 3.26 7.77
C MET A 168 -12.89 4.40 8.37
N LYS A 169 -13.38 5.63 8.29
CA LYS A 169 -12.79 6.78 8.98
C LYS A 169 -12.89 6.61 10.50
N GLN A 170 -14.05 6.16 11.01
CA GLN A 170 -14.21 5.86 12.43
C GLN A 170 -13.29 4.71 12.87
N LEU A 171 -13.20 3.62 12.09
CA LEU A 171 -12.30 2.50 12.36
C LEU A 171 -10.83 2.96 12.44
N CYS A 172 -10.41 3.91 11.58
CA CYS A 172 -9.08 4.50 11.64
C CYS A 172 -8.82 5.18 12.99
N ASN A 173 -9.79 5.94 13.50
CA ASN A 173 -9.71 6.60 14.81
C ASN A 173 -9.70 5.56 15.95
N ASP A 174 -10.56 4.54 15.89
CA ASP A 174 -10.68 3.49 16.92
C ASP A 174 -9.38 2.64 17.00
N LEU A 175 -8.68 2.50 15.89
CA LEU A 175 -7.38 1.85 15.81
C LEU A 175 -6.20 2.79 16.16
N GLU A 176 -6.48 4.05 16.50
CA GLU A 176 -5.49 5.07 16.85
C GLU A 176 -4.42 5.27 15.77
N LEU A 177 -4.83 5.27 14.50
CA LEU A 177 -3.94 5.51 13.37
C LEU A 177 -3.76 7.01 13.12
N ASP A 178 -2.64 7.38 12.54
CA ASP A 178 -2.27 8.80 12.36
C ASP A 178 -3.04 9.47 11.22
N GLU A 179 -3.48 8.72 10.18
CA GLU A 179 -4.15 9.29 9.01
C GLU A 179 -5.11 8.31 8.34
N PHE A 180 -6.27 8.81 7.90
CA PHE A 180 -7.20 8.12 6.99
C PHE A 180 -7.06 8.67 5.58
N ARG A 181 -6.79 7.81 4.60
CA ARG A 181 -6.60 8.19 3.20
C ARG A 181 -7.50 7.40 2.27
N ILE A 182 -8.30 8.10 1.49
CA ILE A 182 -9.09 7.51 0.42
C ILE A 182 -8.23 7.39 -0.85
N LYS A 183 -8.34 6.24 -1.52
CA LYS A 183 -7.75 5.99 -2.83
C LYS A 183 -8.81 5.59 -3.83
N THR A 184 -8.79 6.21 -5.01
CA THR A 184 -9.67 5.81 -6.12
C THR A 184 -9.08 4.63 -6.88
N ALA A 185 -9.92 3.65 -7.24
CA ALA A 185 -9.47 2.46 -7.97
C ALA A 185 -9.06 2.79 -9.40
N GLN A 186 -8.02 2.12 -9.87
CA GLN A 186 -7.60 2.13 -11.27
C GLN A 186 -7.98 0.80 -11.90
N PHE A 187 -8.61 0.86 -13.08
CA PHE A 187 -9.04 -0.30 -13.85
C PHE A 187 -8.28 -0.36 -15.17
N TYR A 188 -7.84 -1.56 -15.56
CA TYR A 188 -7.17 -1.77 -16.85
C TYR A 188 -8.17 -1.70 -18.01
N ASP A 189 -9.35 -2.33 -17.85
CA ASP A 189 -10.46 -2.21 -18.77
C ASP A 189 -11.57 -1.37 -18.13
N PHE A 190 -11.72 -0.14 -18.61
CA PHE A 190 -12.66 0.82 -18.06
C PHE A 190 -13.58 1.45 -19.11
N LYS A 191 -13.24 1.40 -20.42
CA LYS A 191 -13.97 2.14 -21.46
C LYS A 191 -15.47 1.82 -21.51
N ASN A 192 -15.81 0.55 -21.37
CA ASN A 192 -17.19 0.07 -21.39
C ASN A 192 -17.78 -0.08 -19.97
N GLY A 193 -17.07 0.40 -18.96
CA GLY A 193 -17.39 0.23 -17.55
C GLY A 193 -16.65 -0.97 -16.94
N ASN A 194 -16.59 -0.99 -15.62
CA ASN A 194 -15.99 -2.08 -14.84
C ASN A 194 -16.93 -2.39 -13.67
N PRO A 195 -17.22 -3.66 -13.34
CA PRO A 195 -18.14 -4.03 -12.27
C PRO A 195 -17.72 -3.48 -10.90
N LEU A 196 -16.42 -3.29 -10.67
CA LEU A 196 -15.87 -2.72 -9.44
C LEU A 196 -15.91 -1.19 -9.40
N MET A 197 -16.28 -0.53 -10.50
CA MET A 197 -16.31 0.94 -10.56
C MET A 197 -17.37 1.49 -9.62
N PRO A 198 -17.04 2.43 -8.71
CA PRO A 198 -18.01 3.07 -7.84
C PRO A 198 -19.16 3.71 -8.63
N LYS A 199 -20.38 3.61 -8.09
CA LYS A 199 -21.57 4.30 -8.64
C LYS A 199 -21.49 5.80 -8.35
N ASN A 200 -20.97 6.16 -7.17
CA ASN A 200 -20.77 7.54 -6.81
C ASN A 200 -19.56 8.10 -7.56
N GLU A 201 -19.84 9.02 -8.49
CA GLU A 201 -18.80 9.64 -9.31
C GLU A 201 -17.71 10.34 -8.48
N LYS A 202 -18.02 10.84 -7.28
CA LYS A 202 -17.03 11.47 -6.39
C LYS A 202 -15.82 10.55 -6.14
N TYR A 203 -16.05 9.23 -6.07
CA TYR A 203 -15.04 8.23 -5.78
C TYR A 203 -14.46 7.54 -7.02
N SER A 204 -14.97 7.89 -8.22
CA SER A 204 -14.48 7.33 -9.48
C SER A 204 -13.39 8.20 -10.09
N ARG A 205 -12.33 7.59 -10.63
CA ARG A 205 -11.34 8.23 -11.52
C ARG A 205 -11.90 8.56 -12.88
N TYR A 206 -13.06 7.99 -13.22
CA TYR A 206 -13.62 7.97 -14.56
C TYR A 206 -14.93 8.75 -14.60
N LYS A 207 -15.24 9.31 -15.77
CA LYS A 207 -16.53 9.91 -16.10
C LYS A 207 -16.98 9.45 -17.49
N LYS A 208 -18.28 9.45 -17.76
CA LYS A 208 -18.79 9.18 -19.11
C LYS A 208 -18.57 10.38 -20.03
N ASN A 209 -18.15 10.12 -21.26
CA ASN A 209 -18.13 11.10 -22.34
C ASN A 209 -19.51 11.18 -23.04
N LYS A 210 -19.65 12.06 -24.05
CA LYS A 210 -20.88 12.22 -24.85
C LYS A 210 -21.31 10.97 -25.63
N HIS A 211 -20.41 9.98 -25.78
CA HIS A 211 -20.68 8.71 -26.45
C HIS A 211 -20.97 7.57 -25.47
N GLY A 212 -21.16 7.87 -24.18
CA GLY A 212 -21.45 6.89 -23.14
C GLY A 212 -20.23 6.07 -22.66
N GLN A 213 -19.03 6.29 -23.22
CA GLN A 213 -17.82 5.60 -22.82
C GLN A 213 -17.15 6.27 -21.63
N TYR A 214 -16.51 5.50 -20.76
CA TYR A 214 -15.72 6.03 -19.65
C TYR A 214 -14.38 6.55 -20.13
N ILE A 215 -14.01 7.73 -19.65
CA ILE A 215 -12.73 8.39 -19.84
C ILE A 215 -12.18 8.83 -18.48
N LEU A 216 -10.87 9.00 -18.36
CA LEU A 216 -10.25 9.56 -17.16
C LEU A 216 -10.73 11.00 -16.92
N LYS A 217 -11.06 11.32 -15.67
CA LYS A 217 -11.39 12.69 -15.26
C LYS A 217 -10.19 13.61 -15.39
N ASN A 218 -9.01 13.11 -15.04
CA ASN A 218 -7.76 13.86 -15.11
C ASN A 218 -6.70 13.05 -15.86
N LYS A 219 -6.19 13.60 -16.98
CA LYS A 219 -5.19 12.92 -17.83
C LYS A 219 -3.84 12.71 -17.14
N LEU A 220 -3.52 13.52 -16.11
CA LEU A 220 -2.25 13.43 -15.36
C LEU A 220 -2.23 12.29 -14.32
N ASN A 221 -3.36 11.64 -14.07
CA ASN A 221 -3.45 10.55 -13.08
C ASN A 221 -3.12 9.16 -13.64
N ASN A 222 -2.43 9.07 -14.75
CA ASN A 222 -2.01 7.80 -15.38
C ASN A 222 -0.56 7.39 -15.11
N SER A 223 0.10 8.07 -14.19
CA SER A 223 1.46 7.70 -13.75
C SER A 223 1.42 6.95 -12.43
#